data_1608c149cce361f30d1327a81a6ac380
#
_entry.id   1608c149cce361f30d1327a81a6ac380
#
_cell.length_a   1.000
_cell.length_b   1.000
_cell.length_c   1.000
_cell.angle_alpha   90.00
_cell.angle_beta   90.00
_cell.angle_gamma   90.00
#
_symmetry.space_group_name_H-M   'P 1'
#
loop_
_entity.id
_entity.type
_entity.pdbx_description
1 polymer ?
#
loop_
_entity_poly.entity_id
_entity_poly.type
_entity_poly.pdbx_seq_one_letter_code
_entity_poly.pdbx_strand_id
1 'polypeptide(L)'
;MKQEDDIKKAIEVMRKGGIILYPTDTVWGIGCDATNAEAVAKVYALKRRDDSKALICLVDSDNRLQRYVRKVPDVAWQLIEAVEKPTTLILDGAVNLAPNLIAEDGSIGIRITKEPFSHELCYRFQKAIVSTSANVSGEPAAQNYCDISQEILDGVDYVCESRRQEHKPHAPSSIVKLAADGEVKIIRR
;
A
#
# COMPACT_ATOMS: atom_id res chain seq x y z
N MET A 1 9.82 0.25 -21.64
CA MET A 1 8.44 0.81 -21.78
C MET A 1 8.43 2.22 -21.15
N LYS A 2 7.60 3.15 -21.65
CA LYS A 2 7.43 4.46 -20.97
C LYS A 2 6.67 4.24 -19.66
N GLN A 3 7.01 5.01 -18.62
CA GLN A 3 6.34 4.93 -17.30
C GLN A 3 4.81 5.05 -17.41
N GLU A 4 4.35 5.86 -18.33
CA GLU A 4 2.92 6.09 -18.58
C GLU A 4 2.18 4.84 -19.07
N ASP A 5 2.81 4.06 -19.95
CA ASP A 5 2.26 2.80 -20.47
C ASP A 5 2.27 1.72 -19.38
N ASP A 6 3.29 1.71 -18.53
CA ASP A 6 3.44 0.82 -17.40
C ASP A 6 2.30 1.04 -16.37
N ILE A 7 2.07 2.30 -15.99
CA ILE A 7 0.95 2.69 -15.12
C ILE A 7 -0.40 2.30 -15.72
N LYS A 8 -0.60 2.53 -17.02
CA LYS A 8 -1.86 2.18 -17.69
C LYS A 8 -2.14 0.68 -17.63
N LYS A 9 -1.14 -0.15 -17.89
CA LYS A 9 -1.26 -1.63 -17.79
C LYS A 9 -1.57 -2.07 -16.36
N ALA A 10 -0.86 -1.52 -15.37
CA ALA A 10 -1.11 -1.81 -13.96
C ALA A 10 -2.56 -1.49 -13.57
N ILE A 11 -3.08 -0.34 -14.00
CA ILE A 11 -4.48 0.06 -13.77
C ILE A 11 -5.47 -0.91 -14.44
N GLU A 12 -5.22 -1.30 -15.68
CA GLU A 12 -6.08 -2.25 -16.41
C GLU A 12 -6.17 -3.60 -15.68
N VAL A 13 -5.05 -4.10 -15.16
CA VAL A 13 -4.99 -5.35 -14.39
C VAL A 13 -5.77 -5.20 -13.09
N MET A 14 -5.54 -4.14 -12.31
CA MET A 14 -6.26 -3.93 -11.05
C MET A 14 -7.77 -3.77 -11.25
N ARG A 15 -8.20 -3.07 -12.31
CA ARG A 15 -9.65 -2.92 -12.63
C ARG A 15 -10.34 -4.23 -12.95
N LYS A 16 -9.59 -5.23 -13.43
CA LYS A 16 -10.08 -6.60 -13.68
C LYS A 16 -9.98 -7.50 -12.44
N GLY A 17 -9.63 -6.96 -11.28
CA GLY A 17 -9.45 -7.71 -10.03
C GLY A 17 -8.14 -8.50 -9.96
N GLY A 18 -7.17 -8.10 -10.77
CA GLY A 18 -5.81 -8.65 -10.73
C GLY A 18 -4.94 -7.97 -9.65
N ILE A 19 -3.80 -8.61 -9.38
CA ILE A 19 -2.78 -8.13 -8.45
C ILE A 19 -1.51 -7.75 -9.21
N ILE A 20 -0.84 -6.72 -8.74
CA ILE A 20 0.36 -6.17 -9.38
C ILE A 20 1.56 -6.17 -8.44
N LEU A 21 2.74 -6.21 -9.03
CA LEU A 21 3.99 -5.93 -8.35
C LEU A 21 4.51 -4.57 -8.85
N TYR A 22 4.74 -3.61 -7.95
CA TYR A 22 5.03 -2.23 -8.32
C TYR A 22 6.01 -1.55 -7.37
N PRO A 23 6.80 -0.57 -7.87
CA PRO A 23 7.68 0.23 -7.04
C PRO A 23 6.89 1.24 -6.19
N THR A 24 7.35 1.48 -4.96
CA THR A 24 6.76 2.45 -4.03
C THR A 24 7.82 3.40 -3.47
N ASP A 25 7.40 4.29 -2.60
CA ASP A 25 8.25 5.17 -1.79
C ASP A 25 9.09 4.45 -0.72
N THR A 26 8.87 3.15 -0.56
CA THR A 26 9.60 2.28 0.37
C THR A 26 10.20 1.09 -0.40
N VAL A 27 9.80 -0.11 -0.10
CA VAL A 27 10.19 -1.34 -0.81
C VAL A 27 9.21 -1.64 -1.95
N TRP A 28 9.58 -2.51 -2.90
CA TRP A 28 8.64 -3.04 -3.87
C TRP A 28 7.42 -3.64 -3.20
N GLY A 29 6.25 -3.33 -3.73
CA GLY A 29 4.98 -3.71 -3.15
C GLY A 29 4.15 -4.64 -4.03
N ILE A 30 3.40 -5.53 -3.39
CA ILE A 30 2.27 -6.23 -4.01
C ILE A 30 1.04 -5.36 -3.77
N GLY A 31 0.26 -5.11 -4.82
CA GLY A 31 -0.92 -4.25 -4.74
C GLY A 31 -2.11 -4.75 -5.54
N CYS A 32 -3.28 -4.27 -5.16
CA CYS A 32 -4.53 -4.49 -5.87
C CYS A 32 -5.54 -3.38 -5.52
N ASP A 33 -6.71 -3.40 -6.13
CA ASP A 33 -7.84 -2.52 -5.75
C ASP A 33 -8.25 -2.79 -4.29
N ALA A 34 -8.01 -1.82 -3.40
CA ALA A 34 -8.33 -1.93 -1.98
C ALA A 34 -9.85 -2.02 -1.69
N THR A 35 -10.68 -1.81 -2.68
CA THR A 35 -12.16 -1.93 -2.58
C THR A 35 -12.67 -3.29 -3.06
N ASN A 36 -11.81 -4.16 -3.60
CA ASN A 36 -12.16 -5.46 -4.14
C ASN A 36 -11.71 -6.59 -3.21
N ALA A 37 -12.67 -7.21 -2.50
CA ALA A 37 -12.39 -8.27 -1.52
C ALA A 37 -11.73 -9.51 -2.14
N GLU A 38 -12.06 -9.87 -3.39
CA GLU A 38 -11.46 -11.02 -4.07
C GLU A 38 -9.99 -10.75 -4.42
N ALA A 39 -9.68 -9.53 -4.88
CA ALA A 39 -8.31 -9.14 -5.16
C ALA A 39 -7.46 -9.07 -3.88
N VAL A 40 -8.03 -8.55 -2.78
CA VAL A 40 -7.37 -8.55 -1.46
C VAL A 40 -7.10 -9.98 -0.98
N ALA A 41 -8.05 -10.91 -1.14
CA ALA A 41 -7.85 -12.31 -0.79
C ALA A 41 -6.72 -12.98 -1.58
N LYS A 42 -6.56 -12.66 -2.87
CA LYS A 42 -5.41 -13.12 -3.67
C LYS A 42 -4.06 -12.64 -3.10
N VAL A 43 -3.99 -11.40 -2.62
CA VAL A 43 -2.77 -10.87 -1.99
C VAL A 43 -2.45 -11.63 -0.71
N TYR A 44 -3.43 -11.89 0.15
CA TYR A 44 -3.23 -12.71 1.35
C TYR A 44 -2.75 -14.12 1.01
N ALA A 45 -3.39 -14.78 0.02
CA ALA A 45 -3.02 -16.13 -0.42
C ALA A 45 -1.58 -16.17 -0.97
N LEU A 46 -1.20 -15.24 -1.85
CA LEU A 46 0.17 -15.16 -2.40
C LEU A 46 1.22 -14.97 -1.32
N LYS A 47 0.93 -14.16 -0.32
CA LYS A 47 1.84 -13.92 0.80
C LYS A 47 1.83 -15.04 1.84
N ARG A 48 0.95 -16.03 1.75
CA ARG A 48 0.70 -17.02 2.81
C ARG A 48 0.47 -16.31 4.16
N ARG A 49 -0.26 -15.19 4.11
CA ARG A 49 -0.48 -14.31 5.25
C ARG A 49 -1.86 -14.56 5.84
N ASP A 50 -1.90 -14.66 7.16
CA ASP A 50 -3.14 -14.65 7.91
C ASP A 50 -3.84 -13.29 7.73
N ASP A 51 -5.12 -13.28 7.37
CA ASP A 51 -5.93 -12.09 7.18
C ASP A 51 -6.15 -11.28 8.47
N SER A 52 -5.92 -11.89 9.64
CA SER A 52 -5.86 -11.17 10.92
C SER A 52 -4.75 -10.10 10.98
N LYS A 53 -3.73 -10.20 10.11
CA LYS A 53 -2.64 -9.22 10.00
C LYS A 53 -2.93 -8.24 8.87
N ALA A 54 -3.63 -7.16 9.18
CA ALA A 54 -4.04 -6.15 8.22
C ALA A 54 -2.92 -5.70 7.26
N LEU A 55 -3.29 -5.49 6.00
CA LEU A 55 -2.48 -4.84 4.98
C LEU A 55 -2.68 -3.33 5.06
N ILE A 56 -1.82 -2.57 4.39
CA ILE A 56 -1.98 -1.12 4.30
C ILE A 56 -2.45 -0.70 2.91
N CYS A 57 -2.93 0.54 2.81
CA CYS A 57 -3.29 1.18 1.54
C CYS A 57 -2.38 2.35 1.21
N LEU A 58 -2.12 2.56 -0.08
CA LEU A 58 -1.58 3.81 -0.61
C LEU A 58 -2.69 4.65 -1.23
N VAL A 59 -2.58 5.95 -1.04
CA VAL A 59 -3.40 6.98 -1.69
C VAL A 59 -2.52 8.13 -2.20
N ASP A 60 -3.04 8.91 -3.13
CA ASP A 60 -2.34 10.03 -3.76
C ASP A 60 -2.43 11.34 -2.94
N SER A 61 -3.46 11.51 -2.10
CA SER A 61 -3.74 12.81 -1.49
C SER A 61 -4.57 12.70 -0.21
N ASP A 62 -4.60 13.82 0.53
CA ASP A 62 -5.43 14.02 1.72
C ASP A 62 -6.92 13.82 1.40
N ASN A 63 -7.38 14.39 0.29
CA ASN A 63 -8.75 14.23 -0.17
C ASN A 63 -9.10 12.76 -0.45
N ARG A 64 -8.13 11.99 -0.95
CA ARG A 64 -8.31 10.55 -1.18
C ARG A 64 -8.37 9.80 0.15
N LEU A 65 -7.50 10.13 1.10
CA LEU A 65 -7.48 9.52 2.43
C LEU A 65 -8.82 9.67 3.14
N GLN A 66 -9.41 10.88 3.11
CA GLN A 66 -10.71 11.18 3.74
C GLN A 66 -11.87 10.31 3.23
N ARG A 67 -11.77 9.72 2.05
CA ARG A 67 -12.81 8.81 1.51
C ARG A 67 -12.84 7.47 2.22
N TYR A 68 -11.76 7.10 2.92
CA TYR A 68 -11.58 5.77 3.50
C TYR A 68 -11.58 5.75 5.03
N VAL A 69 -11.72 6.90 5.65
CA VAL A 69 -11.78 7.05 7.11
C VAL A 69 -12.91 8.00 7.48
N ARG A 70 -13.80 7.60 8.38
CA ARG A 70 -14.98 8.40 8.76
C ARG A 70 -14.62 9.76 9.33
N LYS A 71 -13.60 9.79 10.17
CA LYS A 71 -13.10 11.01 10.80
C LYS A 71 -11.58 10.90 10.96
N VAL A 72 -10.87 11.75 10.25
CA VAL A 72 -9.41 11.85 10.38
C VAL A 72 -9.10 12.83 11.52
N PRO A 73 -8.35 12.45 12.56
CA PRO A 73 -7.99 13.35 13.65
C PRO A 73 -7.12 14.52 13.16
N ASP A 74 -7.27 15.71 13.73
CA ASP A 74 -6.48 16.90 13.34
C ASP A 74 -4.97 16.66 13.44
N VAL A 75 -4.53 15.88 14.43
CA VAL A 75 -3.12 15.52 14.61
C VAL A 75 -2.58 14.70 13.42
N ALA A 76 -3.44 13.98 12.68
CA ALA A 76 -3.01 13.27 11.48
C ALA A 76 -2.54 14.23 10.39
N TRP A 77 -3.24 15.33 10.19
CA TRP A 77 -2.87 16.35 9.19
C TRP A 77 -1.55 17.02 9.55
N GLN A 78 -1.38 17.40 10.82
CA GLN A 78 -0.12 17.97 11.30
C GLN A 78 1.05 16.99 11.08
N LEU A 79 0.82 15.70 11.34
CA LEU A 79 1.84 14.68 11.15
C LEU A 79 2.18 14.48 9.67
N ILE A 80 1.18 14.42 8.78
CA ILE A 80 1.38 14.28 7.32
C ILE A 80 2.20 15.44 6.75
N GLU A 81 1.96 16.65 7.23
CA GLU A 81 2.72 17.84 6.83
C GLU A 81 4.15 17.84 7.37
N ALA A 82 4.34 17.39 8.62
CA ALA A 82 5.63 17.44 9.30
C ALA A 82 6.60 16.32 8.90
N VAL A 83 6.10 15.18 8.43
CA VAL A 83 6.96 14.04 8.12
C VAL A 83 7.57 14.11 6.72
N GLU A 84 8.89 13.99 6.65
CA GLU A 84 9.63 13.89 5.39
C GLU A 84 9.76 12.44 4.90
N LYS A 85 9.79 11.48 5.84
CA LYS A 85 9.94 10.05 5.53
C LYS A 85 8.58 9.40 5.28
N PRO A 86 8.53 8.34 4.44
CA PRO A 86 7.32 7.56 4.26
C PRO A 86 6.74 7.09 5.59
N THR A 87 5.54 7.56 5.92
CA THR A 87 4.87 7.27 7.19
C THR A 87 3.47 6.72 6.94
N THR A 88 3.18 5.56 7.51
CA THR A 88 1.88 4.92 7.48
C THR A 88 1.12 5.29 8.74
N LEU A 89 -0.08 5.82 8.59
CA LEU A 89 -0.99 6.12 9.69
C LEU A 89 -1.99 4.98 9.85
N ILE A 90 -2.11 4.43 11.05
CA ILE A 90 -3.21 3.53 11.41
C ILE A 90 -4.31 4.40 12.00
N LEU A 91 -5.46 4.42 11.32
CA LEU A 91 -6.61 5.28 11.62
C LEU A 91 -7.85 4.43 11.88
N ASP A 92 -8.61 4.80 12.92
CA ASP A 92 -9.87 4.14 13.27
C ASP A 92 -11.02 4.57 12.34
N GLY A 93 -12.05 3.73 12.24
CA GLY A 93 -13.25 4.05 11.49
C GLY A 93 -13.07 3.94 9.96
N ALA A 94 -12.40 2.88 9.50
CA ALA A 94 -12.27 2.55 8.09
C ALA A 94 -13.63 2.39 7.40
N VAL A 95 -13.75 2.95 6.19
CA VAL A 95 -14.95 2.86 5.35
C VAL A 95 -14.58 2.72 3.88
N ASN A 96 -15.52 2.28 3.05
CA ASN A 96 -15.38 2.19 1.59
C ASN A 96 -14.21 1.32 1.11
N LEU A 97 -13.75 0.39 1.94
CA LEU A 97 -12.70 -0.59 1.64
C LEU A 97 -13.28 -2.00 1.65
N ALA A 98 -12.55 -2.95 1.08
CA ALA A 98 -12.89 -4.37 1.16
C ALA A 98 -12.96 -4.82 2.63
N PRO A 99 -13.99 -5.57 3.06
CA PRO A 99 -14.15 -5.97 4.47
C PRO A 99 -12.94 -6.75 5.02
N ASN A 100 -12.33 -7.60 4.21
CA ASN A 100 -11.15 -8.38 4.58
C ASN A 100 -9.83 -7.59 4.60
N LEU A 101 -9.87 -6.29 4.33
CA LEU A 101 -8.75 -5.38 4.45
C LEU A 101 -8.78 -4.58 5.76
N ILE A 102 -9.98 -4.39 6.32
CA ILE A 102 -10.20 -3.64 7.56
C ILE A 102 -9.83 -4.54 8.74
N ALA A 103 -9.03 -4.02 9.68
CA ALA A 103 -8.67 -4.76 10.88
C ALA A 103 -9.89 -5.03 11.79
N GLU A 104 -9.80 -6.02 12.69
CA GLU A 104 -10.89 -6.39 13.61
C GLU A 104 -11.36 -5.22 14.49
N ASP A 105 -10.44 -4.31 14.86
CA ASP A 105 -10.76 -3.09 15.61
C ASP A 105 -11.35 -1.96 14.75
N GLY A 106 -11.63 -2.23 13.47
CA GLY A 106 -12.15 -1.25 12.51
C GLY A 106 -11.13 -0.24 12.00
N SER A 107 -9.84 -0.46 12.27
CA SER A 107 -8.77 0.42 11.80
C SER A 107 -8.22 0.00 10.44
N ILE A 108 -7.51 0.94 9.80
CA ILE A 108 -6.77 0.71 8.54
C ILE A 108 -5.45 1.48 8.55
N GLY A 109 -4.40 0.86 8.05
CA GLY A 109 -3.14 1.55 7.74
C GLY A 109 -3.22 2.24 6.39
N ILE A 110 -3.05 3.56 6.35
CA ILE A 110 -3.03 4.34 5.10
C ILE A 110 -1.75 5.17 5.04
N ARG A 111 -1.16 5.25 3.85
CA ARG A 111 -0.03 6.12 3.56
C ARG A 111 -0.29 6.96 2.30
N ILE A 112 -0.08 8.26 2.40
CA ILE A 112 -0.05 9.13 1.23
C ILE A 112 1.34 9.01 0.61
N THR A 113 1.41 8.50 -0.60
CA THR A 113 2.68 8.38 -1.32
C THR A 113 3.00 9.64 -2.08
N LYS A 114 4.26 10.11 -1.95
CA LYS A 114 4.81 11.27 -2.69
C LYS A 114 5.79 10.83 -3.80
N GLU A 115 6.08 9.53 -3.89
CA GLU A 115 6.97 8.97 -4.90
C GLU A 115 6.30 9.00 -6.27
N PRO A 116 6.98 9.50 -7.33
CA PRO A 116 6.34 9.83 -8.62
C PRO A 116 5.55 8.69 -9.25
N PHE A 117 6.07 7.46 -9.25
CA PHE A 117 5.38 6.32 -9.89
C PHE A 117 4.11 5.93 -9.10
N SER A 118 4.26 5.64 -7.82
CA SER A 118 3.14 5.18 -6.97
C SER A 118 2.10 6.28 -6.75
N HIS A 119 2.52 7.55 -6.68
CA HIS A 119 1.62 8.69 -6.63
C HIS A 119 0.75 8.77 -7.90
N GLU A 120 1.39 8.77 -9.08
CA GLU A 120 0.69 8.84 -10.36
C GLU A 120 -0.23 7.62 -10.58
N LEU A 121 0.21 6.42 -10.14
CA LEU A 121 -0.60 5.21 -10.17
C LEU A 121 -1.87 5.38 -9.33
N CYS A 122 -1.77 5.83 -8.08
CA CYS A 122 -2.90 6.08 -7.19
C CYS A 122 -3.82 7.18 -7.76
N TYR A 123 -3.23 8.26 -8.26
CA TYR A 123 -3.96 9.38 -8.84
C TYR A 123 -4.81 8.96 -10.03
N ARG A 124 -4.25 8.22 -10.99
CA ARG A 124 -4.98 7.74 -12.18
C ARG A 124 -5.95 6.59 -11.89
N PHE A 125 -5.62 5.74 -10.93
CA PHE A 125 -6.51 4.66 -10.53
C PHE A 125 -7.76 5.16 -9.82
N GLN A 126 -7.69 6.32 -9.16
CA GLN A 126 -8.78 7.02 -8.49
C GLN A 126 -9.35 6.30 -7.26
N LYS A 127 -8.67 5.26 -6.77
CA LYS A 127 -9.00 4.49 -5.57
C LYS A 127 -7.75 4.22 -4.75
N ALA A 128 -7.94 3.80 -3.49
CA ALA A 128 -6.85 3.27 -2.68
C ALA A 128 -6.32 1.96 -3.28
N ILE A 129 -5.00 1.79 -3.23
CA ILE A 129 -4.30 0.59 -3.69
C ILE A 129 -3.72 -0.11 -2.48
N VAL A 130 -3.98 -1.41 -2.33
CA VAL A 130 -3.29 -2.24 -1.33
C VAL A 130 -1.78 -2.14 -1.54
N SER A 131 -1.04 -2.05 -0.46
CA SER A 131 0.42 -2.05 -0.48
C SER A 131 0.99 -2.92 0.63
N THR A 132 1.69 -3.96 0.23
CA THR A 132 2.43 -4.83 1.15
C THR A 132 3.75 -5.22 0.53
N SER A 133 4.78 -5.46 1.34
CA SER A 133 6.11 -5.82 0.83
C SER A 133 6.10 -7.06 -0.07
N ALA A 134 6.95 -7.07 -1.09
CA ALA A 134 7.05 -8.12 -2.12
C ALA A 134 7.83 -9.35 -1.61
N ASN A 135 7.33 -10.00 -0.56
CA ASN A 135 7.89 -11.22 0.03
C ASN A 135 6.78 -12.09 0.62
N VAL A 136 7.02 -13.37 0.76
CA VAL A 136 6.17 -14.27 1.56
C VAL A 136 6.26 -13.86 3.04
N SER A 137 5.16 -14.00 3.79
CA SER A 137 5.14 -13.62 5.20
C SER A 137 6.15 -14.42 6.01
N GLY A 138 6.92 -13.71 6.83
CA GLY A 138 8.00 -14.29 7.63
C GLY A 138 9.38 -14.29 6.95
N GLU A 139 9.44 -14.04 5.65
CA GLU A 139 10.69 -13.86 4.93
C GLU A 139 11.15 -12.39 4.97
N PRO A 140 12.45 -12.11 4.79
CA PRO A 140 12.95 -10.75 4.67
C PRO A 140 12.30 -10.00 3.49
N ALA A 141 12.00 -8.72 3.67
CA ALA A 141 11.54 -7.88 2.58
C ALA A 141 12.65 -7.68 1.53
N ALA A 142 12.30 -7.83 0.24
CA ALA A 142 13.21 -7.56 -0.85
C ALA A 142 13.66 -6.08 -0.83
N GLN A 143 14.97 -5.85 -0.87
CA GLN A 143 15.53 -4.50 -0.84
C GLN A 143 15.44 -3.81 -2.20
N ASN A 144 15.43 -4.59 -3.29
CA ASN A 144 15.33 -4.13 -4.66
C ASN A 144 14.62 -5.21 -5.52
N TYR A 145 14.40 -4.90 -6.78
CA TYR A 145 13.70 -5.82 -7.70
C TYR A 145 14.39 -7.18 -7.84
N CYS A 146 15.72 -7.22 -7.88
CA CYS A 146 16.47 -8.46 -8.08
C CYS A 146 16.38 -9.43 -6.89
N ASP A 147 16.00 -8.94 -5.71
CA ASP A 147 15.87 -9.75 -4.50
C ASP A 147 14.47 -10.38 -4.36
N ILE A 148 13.53 -10.03 -5.27
CA ILE A 148 12.17 -10.55 -5.21
C ILE A 148 12.17 -12.02 -5.66
N SER A 149 11.57 -12.89 -4.83
CA SER A 149 11.51 -14.32 -5.14
C SER A 149 10.69 -14.62 -6.39
N GLN A 150 11.06 -15.70 -7.09
CA GLN A 150 10.32 -16.13 -8.28
C GLN A 150 8.85 -16.46 -7.97
N GLU A 151 8.57 -16.98 -6.78
CA GLU A 151 7.20 -17.25 -6.31
C GLU A 151 6.32 -15.99 -6.34
N ILE A 152 6.86 -14.85 -5.89
CA ILE A 152 6.14 -13.56 -5.94
C ILE A 152 5.99 -13.06 -7.38
N LEU A 153 7.05 -13.16 -8.20
CA LEU A 153 7.02 -12.73 -9.61
C LEU A 153 5.98 -13.51 -10.42
N ASP A 154 5.89 -14.83 -10.21
CA ASP A 154 4.95 -15.70 -10.91
C ASP A 154 3.53 -15.61 -10.36
N GLY A 155 3.39 -15.17 -9.11
CA GLY A 155 2.11 -15.11 -8.40
C GLY A 155 1.29 -13.83 -8.64
N VAL A 156 1.84 -12.83 -9.33
CA VAL A 156 1.14 -11.58 -9.67
C VAL A 156 0.69 -11.57 -11.12
N ASP A 157 -0.40 -10.86 -11.41
CA ASP A 157 -0.94 -10.76 -12.77
C ASP A 157 -0.16 -9.75 -13.65
N TYR A 158 0.57 -8.83 -13.03
CA TYR A 158 1.43 -7.87 -13.72
C TYR A 158 2.60 -7.42 -12.86
N VAL A 159 3.77 -7.41 -13.45
CA VAL A 159 5.01 -6.87 -12.85
C VAL A 159 5.37 -5.57 -13.55
N CYS A 160 5.30 -4.44 -12.84
CA CYS A 160 5.69 -3.14 -13.39
C CYS A 160 7.14 -3.13 -13.86
N GLU A 161 7.42 -2.47 -14.99
CA GLU A 161 8.78 -2.38 -15.55
C GLU A 161 9.59 -1.21 -15.00
N SER A 162 8.89 -0.18 -14.54
CA SER A 162 9.51 1.03 -13.99
C SER A 162 10.36 0.70 -12.76
N ARG A 163 11.52 1.34 -12.67
CA ARG A 163 12.44 1.25 -11.53
C ARG A 163 13.08 -0.12 -11.25
N ARG A 164 12.98 -1.11 -12.15
CA ARG A 164 13.65 -2.42 -12.00
C ARG A 164 15.19 -2.33 -11.94
N GLN A 165 15.77 -1.27 -12.48
CA GLN A 165 17.21 -1.04 -12.51
C GLN A 165 17.75 -0.33 -11.26
N GLU A 166 16.87 0.00 -10.31
CA GLU A 166 17.27 0.63 -9.07
C GLU A 166 17.81 -0.41 -8.08
N HIS A 167 19.03 -0.19 -7.62
CA HIS A 167 19.71 -1.05 -6.64
C HIS A 167 19.89 -0.39 -5.27
N LYS A 168 19.26 0.78 -5.06
CA LYS A 168 19.34 1.46 -3.76
C LYS A 168 18.53 0.67 -2.73
N PRO A 169 19.09 0.40 -1.54
CA PRO A 169 18.31 -0.21 -0.48
C PRO A 169 17.23 0.75 0.00
N HIS A 170 16.04 0.23 0.19
CA HIS A 170 14.90 0.98 0.71
C HIS A 170 14.50 0.46 2.08
N ALA A 171 14.13 1.37 2.98
CA ALA A 171 13.61 1.04 4.29
C ALA A 171 12.07 0.99 4.27
N PRO A 172 11.43 0.14 5.09
CA PRO A 172 9.99 0.19 5.29
C PRO A 172 9.56 1.53 5.90
N SER A 173 8.28 1.90 5.71
CA SER A 173 7.72 3.12 6.30
C SER A 173 7.77 3.11 7.83
N SER A 174 7.83 4.27 8.45
CA SER A 174 7.41 4.43 9.84
C SER A 174 5.91 4.09 9.97
N ILE A 175 5.48 3.62 11.14
CA ILE A 175 4.07 3.33 11.41
C ILE A 175 3.67 4.01 12.70
N VAL A 176 2.62 4.83 12.64
CA VAL A 176 2.06 5.55 13.75
C VAL A 176 0.56 5.26 13.86
N LYS A 177 0.09 4.79 15.01
CA LYS A 177 -1.35 4.64 15.30
C LYS A 177 -1.85 5.93 15.92
N LEU A 178 -2.94 6.45 15.37
CA LEU A 178 -3.64 7.63 15.86
C LEU A 178 -5.05 7.21 16.28
N ALA A 179 -5.31 7.23 17.58
CA ALA A 179 -6.63 6.94 18.09
C ALA A 179 -7.59 8.13 17.89
N ALA A 180 -8.89 7.85 17.89
CA ALA A 180 -9.92 8.86 17.67
C ALA A 180 -9.93 9.98 18.74
N ASP A 181 -9.39 9.71 19.93
CA ASP A 181 -9.22 10.67 21.04
C ASP A 181 -7.94 11.51 20.94
N GLY A 182 -7.11 11.27 19.89
CA GLY A 182 -5.88 12.00 19.64
C GLY A 182 -4.63 11.36 20.26
N GLU A 183 -4.73 10.18 20.89
CA GLU A 183 -3.55 9.45 21.33
C GLU A 183 -2.67 9.04 20.14
N VAL A 184 -1.36 9.29 20.27
CA VAL A 184 -0.35 8.99 19.26
C VAL A 184 0.54 7.86 19.74
N LYS A 185 0.57 6.73 19.04
CA LYS A 185 1.42 5.59 19.37
C LYS A 185 2.33 5.22 18.20
N ILE A 186 3.64 5.31 18.40
CA ILE A 186 4.64 4.86 17.42
C ILE A 186 4.73 3.34 17.48
N ILE A 187 4.38 2.67 16.37
CA ILE A 187 4.45 1.20 16.23
C ILE A 187 5.79 0.78 15.63
N ARG A 188 6.30 1.56 14.67
CA ARG A 188 7.61 1.34 14.01
C ARG A 188 8.20 2.67 13.60
N ARG A 189 9.51 2.86 13.84
CA ARG A 189 10.32 4.00 13.35
C ARG A 189 11.04 3.66 12.06
#